data_1139d2f349312960ec7b24cf38c2b307
#
_entry.id   1139d2f349312960ec7b24cf38c2b307
#
_cell.length_a   1.000
_cell.length_b   1.000
_cell.length_c   1.000
_cell.angle_alpha   90.00
_cell.angle_beta   90.00
_cell.angle_gamma   90.00
#
_symmetry.space_group_name_H-M   'P 1'
#
loop_
_entity.id
_entity.type
_entity.pdbx_description
1 polymer ?
#
loop_
_entity_poly.entity_id
_entity_poly.type
_entity_poly.pdbx_seq_one_letter_code
_entity_poly.pdbx_strand_id
1 'polypeptide(L)'
;MPVTAHSAHVAHAVRLDRAGGPETLALSEVAVAEPGAGEIRIRHHAIGINYIDVYHRSGAYPLPAPFGIGVEAAGVVEAVGEGVSHLRVGDRAAYVSQPPGAYATLRVMPAKCVVKLPDAIGFDEGAAMMLKGFTTQYLLRRTLPQGGLAAGDFVLFHAAAGGVGLIACQWARALGLQLIGTASTDEKCAAAKAHGAAFTINYARDDFAARVREITGGKGVKVVYDGVGRDTWDKSLDCLQPFGLMASYGSASGKVPPFDLGVLGAKGSLFLTRPTVFTHIATRESTQVMADELFAMVTSGQVKIPVEHRYALTDAAQAHADLEARKTVGGSVLVP
;
A
#
# COMPACT_ATOMS: atom_id res chain seq x y z
N MET A 1 -9.23 -22.09 41.67
CA MET A 1 -10.15 -21.04 41.28
C MET A 1 -10.67 -21.40 39.89
N PRO A 2 -11.97 -21.42 39.62
CA PRO A 2 -12.46 -21.74 38.27
C PRO A 2 -12.03 -20.62 37.32
N VAL A 3 -11.38 -21.01 36.23
CA VAL A 3 -11.12 -20.12 35.10
C VAL A 3 -12.47 -19.74 34.52
N THR A 4 -12.88 -18.48 34.73
CA THR A 4 -14.07 -17.93 34.09
C THR A 4 -13.87 -18.07 32.57
N ALA A 5 -14.69 -18.89 31.94
CA ALA A 5 -14.78 -18.96 30.49
C ALA A 5 -15.14 -17.58 29.98
N HIS A 6 -14.17 -16.83 29.46
CA HIS A 6 -14.42 -15.59 28.76
C HIS A 6 -15.25 -15.93 27.51
N SER A 7 -16.42 -15.33 27.39
CA SER A 7 -17.27 -15.52 26.21
C SER A 7 -16.51 -15.04 24.98
N ALA A 8 -16.11 -15.97 24.14
CA ALA A 8 -15.49 -15.63 22.87
C ALA A 8 -16.54 -14.89 22.00
N HIS A 9 -16.14 -13.76 21.41
CA HIS A 9 -16.95 -13.08 20.40
C HIS A 9 -16.89 -13.83 19.09
N VAL A 10 -18.03 -13.96 18.41
CA VAL A 10 -18.08 -14.56 17.08
C VAL A 10 -17.85 -13.48 16.04
N ALA A 11 -16.97 -13.76 15.11
CA ALA A 11 -16.68 -12.91 13.96
C ALA A 11 -16.67 -13.73 12.67
N HIS A 12 -16.83 -13.08 11.54
CA HIS A 12 -16.63 -13.66 10.24
C HIS A 12 -15.26 -13.21 9.71
N ALA A 13 -14.47 -14.14 9.19
CA ALA A 13 -13.15 -13.85 8.63
C ALA A 13 -12.89 -14.69 7.38
N VAL A 14 -12.19 -14.12 6.42
CA VAL A 14 -11.68 -14.87 5.27
C VAL A 14 -10.40 -15.59 5.70
N ARG A 15 -10.41 -16.90 5.55
CA ARG A 15 -9.29 -17.79 5.91
C ARG A 15 -8.92 -18.68 4.74
N LEU A 16 -7.64 -19.06 4.73
CA LEU A 16 -7.07 -19.97 3.75
C LEU A 16 -6.41 -21.16 4.44
N ASP A 17 -6.78 -22.36 4.04
CA ASP A 17 -6.13 -23.59 4.47
C ASP A 17 -4.88 -23.90 3.64
N ARG A 18 -4.75 -23.26 2.48
CA ARG A 18 -3.60 -23.37 1.58
C ARG A 18 -3.51 -22.13 0.68
N ALA A 19 -2.33 -21.83 0.19
CA ALA A 19 -2.15 -20.85 -0.87
C ALA A 19 -2.78 -21.32 -2.19
N GLY A 20 -3.24 -20.38 -3.01
CA GLY A 20 -3.89 -20.70 -4.30
C GLY A 20 -4.46 -19.50 -5.03
N GLY A 21 -5.40 -19.75 -5.92
CA GLY A 21 -6.15 -18.74 -6.65
C GLY A 21 -7.23 -18.06 -5.78
N PRO A 22 -7.99 -17.10 -6.35
CA PRO A 22 -9.05 -16.41 -5.62
C PRO A 22 -10.09 -17.34 -4.99
N GLU A 23 -10.32 -18.51 -5.57
CA GLU A 23 -11.26 -19.53 -5.09
C GLU A 23 -10.88 -20.13 -3.72
N THR A 24 -9.66 -19.90 -3.24
CA THR A 24 -9.22 -20.37 -1.92
C THR A 24 -9.66 -19.45 -0.78
N LEU A 25 -10.20 -18.27 -1.08
CA LEU A 25 -10.71 -17.32 -0.10
C LEU A 25 -12.09 -17.78 0.41
N ALA A 26 -12.13 -18.33 1.62
CA ALA A 26 -13.35 -18.82 2.24
C ALA A 26 -13.71 -18.00 3.48
N LEU A 27 -14.96 -17.52 3.54
CA LEU A 27 -15.50 -16.88 4.74
C LEU A 27 -15.86 -17.97 5.76
N SER A 28 -15.41 -17.77 7.00
CA SER A 28 -15.65 -18.69 8.12
C SER A 28 -16.01 -17.92 9.38
N GLU A 29 -16.77 -18.55 10.26
CA GLU A 29 -16.92 -18.08 11.64
C GLU A 29 -15.63 -18.36 12.42
N VAL A 30 -15.19 -17.38 13.19
CA VAL A 30 -14.00 -17.47 14.05
C VAL A 30 -14.32 -16.94 15.45
N ALA A 31 -13.79 -17.58 16.45
CA ALA A 31 -13.85 -17.08 17.82
C ALA A 31 -12.78 -16.00 18.00
N VAL A 32 -13.18 -14.84 18.53
CA VAL A 32 -12.29 -13.71 18.84
C VAL A 32 -12.22 -13.55 20.35
N ALA A 33 -11.02 -13.66 20.89
CA ALA A 33 -10.78 -13.53 22.33
C ALA A 33 -10.89 -12.07 22.81
N GLU A 34 -10.88 -11.87 24.13
CA GLU A 34 -10.63 -10.56 24.72
C GLU A 34 -9.18 -10.12 24.45
N PRO A 35 -8.91 -8.82 24.25
CA PRO A 35 -7.56 -8.33 24.02
C PRO A 35 -6.68 -8.52 25.26
N GLY A 36 -5.50 -9.08 25.05
CA GLY A 36 -4.43 -9.18 26.05
C GLY A 36 -3.73 -7.85 26.29
N ALA A 37 -2.70 -7.86 27.15
CA ALA A 37 -1.89 -6.67 27.42
C ALA A 37 -1.25 -6.13 26.13
N GLY A 38 -1.37 -4.84 25.88
CA GLY A 38 -0.86 -4.17 24.68
C GLY A 38 -1.69 -4.39 23.41
N GLU A 39 -2.86 -5.05 23.49
CA GLU A 39 -3.74 -5.32 22.37
C GLU A 39 -5.05 -4.53 22.45
N ILE A 40 -5.72 -4.44 21.31
CA ILE A 40 -7.09 -3.93 21.20
C ILE A 40 -7.95 -4.93 20.43
N ARG A 41 -9.27 -4.83 20.61
CA ARG A 41 -10.25 -5.41 19.69
C ARG A 41 -10.89 -4.28 18.88
N ILE A 42 -10.87 -4.42 17.56
CA ILE A 42 -11.43 -3.45 16.62
C ILE A 42 -12.50 -4.11 15.75
N ARG A 43 -13.67 -3.46 15.65
CA ARG A 43 -14.71 -3.78 14.68
C ARG A 43 -14.44 -3.03 13.39
N HIS A 44 -14.28 -3.75 12.30
CA HIS A 44 -14.03 -3.14 11.01
C HIS A 44 -15.31 -2.57 10.41
N HIS A 45 -15.20 -1.41 9.78
CA HIS A 45 -16.21 -0.76 8.96
C HIS A 45 -15.84 -0.80 7.47
N ALA A 46 -14.55 -0.81 7.19
CA ALA A 46 -14.00 -1.00 5.86
C ALA A 46 -12.61 -1.66 5.94
N ILE A 47 -12.27 -2.43 4.94
CA ILE A 47 -11.02 -3.20 4.85
C ILE A 47 -10.39 -2.90 3.50
N GLY A 48 -9.13 -2.46 3.48
CA GLY A 48 -8.43 -2.16 2.23
C GLY A 48 -7.96 -3.42 1.51
N ILE A 49 -8.07 -3.40 0.19
CA ILE A 49 -7.58 -4.46 -0.69
C ILE A 49 -6.27 -4.02 -1.32
N ASN A 50 -5.26 -4.88 -1.30
CA ASN A 50 -3.91 -4.57 -1.78
C ASN A 50 -3.28 -5.73 -2.56
N TYR A 51 -2.32 -5.40 -3.41
CA TYR A 51 -1.62 -6.44 -4.18
C TYR A 51 -0.75 -7.35 -3.29
N ILE A 52 -0.35 -6.90 -2.10
CA ILE A 52 0.32 -7.75 -1.11
C ILE A 52 -0.59 -8.90 -0.63
N ASP A 53 -1.90 -8.69 -0.60
CA ASP A 53 -2.87 -9.71 -0.22
C ASP A 53 -2.89 -10.83 -1.27
N VAL A 54 -2.73 -10.49 -2.55
CA VAL A 54 -2.52 -11.46 -3.63
C VAL A 54 -1.23 -12.24 -3.44
N TYR A 55 -0.13 -11.57 -3.01
CA TYR A 55 1.14 -12.28 -2.74
C TYR A 55 1.01 -13.27 -1.58
N HIS A 56 0.30 -12.91 -0.50
CA HIS A 56 0.02 -13.81 0.62
C HIS A 56 -0.86 -14.98 0.16
N ARG A 57 -1.98 -14.69 -0.50
CA ARG A 57 -2.92 -15.70 -0.99
C ARG A 57 -2.25 -16.70 -1.93
N SER A 58 -1.49 -16.22 -2.91
CA SER A 58 -0.85 -17.06 -3.93
C SER A 58 0.38 -17.83 -3.43
N GLY A 59 0.87 -17.52 -2.22
CA GLY A 59 2.09 -18.11 -1.65
C GLY A 59 3.38 -17.46 -2.17
N ALA A 60 3.32 -16.38 -2.95
CA ALA A 60 4.52 -15.61 -3.33
C ALA A 60 5.24 -15.02 -2.10
N TYR A 61 4.46 -14.68 -1.05
CA TYR A 61 4.92 -14.38 0.30
C TYR A 61 4.32 -15.45 1.24
N PRO A 62 5.05 -16.53 1.53
CA PRO A 62 4.51 -17.69 2.24
C PRO A 62 4.05 -17.34 3.66
N LEU A 63 2.91 -17.90 4.05
CA LEU A 63 2.38 -17.87 5.41
C LEU A 63 2.09 -19.29 5.89
N PRO A 64 2.26 -19.58 7.18
CA PRO A 64 1.89 -20.88 7.73
C PRO A 64 0.36 -21.06 7.72
N ALA A 65 -0.12 -22.14 7.13
CA ALA A 65 -1.54 -22.44 7.08
C ALA A 65 -2.04 -23.08 8.42
N PRO A 66 -3.32 -22.85 8.81
CA PRO A 66 -4.28 -21.94 8.19
C PRO A 66 -3.98 -20.47 8.52
N PHE A 67 -4.21 -19.56 7.59
CA PHE A 67 -3.89 -18.14 7.78
C PHE A 67 -5.02 -17.21 7.37
N GLY A 68 -5.07 -16.04 8.01
CA GLY A 68 -5.91 -14.91 7.60
C GLY A 68 -5.20 -14.06 6.56
N ILE A 69 -5.93 -13.17 5.89
CA ILE A 69 -5.44 -12.31 4.82
C ILE A 69 -5.86 -10.85 5.07
N GLY A 70 -5.24 -9.91 4.36
CA GLY A 70 -5.46 -8.48 4.51
C GLY A 70 -4.54 -7.86 5.55
N VAL A 71 -4.04 -6.66 5.25
CA VAL A 71 -3.05 -5.96 6.10
C VAL A 71 -3.52 -4.62 6.61
N GLU A 72 -4.63 -4.06 6.08
CA GLU A 72 -5.14 -2.75 6.50
C GLU A 72 -6.66 -2.75 6.66
N ALA A 73 -7.16 -1.97 7.59
CA ALA A 73 -8.58 -1.70 7.77
C ALA A 73 -8.80 -0.42 8.58
N ALA A 74 -10.06 0.04 8.61
CA ALA A 74 -10.53 1.11 9.48
C ALA A 74 -11.84 0.66 10.17
N GLY A 75 -12.04 1.16 11.40
CA GLY A 75 -13.20 0.78 12.20
C GLY A 75 -13.23 1.46 13.55
N VAL A 76 -13.92 0.84 14.51
CA VAL A 76 -14.11 1.36 15.87
C VAL A 76 -13.49 0.40 16.89
N VAL A 77 -12.75 0.94 17.83
CA VAL A 77 -12.18 0.18 18.95
C VAL A 77 -13.31 -0.26 19.89
N GLU A 78 -13.48 -1.57 20.11
CA GLU A 78 -14.50 -2.13 21.00
C GLU A 78 -13.98 -2.52 22.38
N ALA A 79 -12.71 -2.89 22.46
CA ALA A 79 -12.07 -3.24 23.72
C ALA A 79 -10.58 -2.89 23.68
N VAL A 80 -10.03 -2.63 24.86
CA VAL A 80 -8.64 -2.21 25.05
C VAL A 80 -8.03 -3.05 26.16
N GLY A 81 -6.89 -3.68 25.87
CA GLY A 81 -6.14 -4.47 26.84
C GLY A 81 -5.28 -3.60 27.77
N GLU A 82 -4.73 -4.22 28.79
CA GLU A 82 -3.86 -3.55 29.77
C GLU A 82 -2.66 -2.89 29.11
N GLY A 83 -2.26 -1.70 29.61
CA GLY A 83 -1.09 -0.96 29.13
C GLY A 83 -1.29 -0.14 27.84
N VAL A 84 -2.45 -0.21 27.19
CA VAL A 84 -2.76 0.63 26.04
C VAL A 84 -3.29 1.98 26.52
N SER A 85 -2.56 3.06 26.24
CA SER A 85 -2.91 4.42 26.72
C SER A 85 -3.32 5.39 25.61
N HIS A 86 -3.01 5.08 24.35
CA HIS A 86 -3.24 5.98 23.20
C HIS A 86 -4.57 5.75 22.47
N LEU A 87 -5.29 4.68 22.82
CA LEU A 87 -6.61 4.32 22.29
C LEU A 87 -7.58 4.03 23.42
N ARG A 88 -8.86 4.24 23.18
CA ARG A 88 -9.98 3.92 24.10
C ARG A 88 -11.15 3.35 23.33
N VAL A 89 -12.04 2.67 24.02
CA VAL A 89 -13.31 2.18 23.47
C VAL A 89 -14.09 3.34 22.84
N GLY A 90 -14.61 3.12 21.64
CA GLY A 90 -15.33 4.12 20.84
C GLY A 90 -14.44 4.95 19.91
N ASP A 91 -13.12 4.89 20.05
CA ASP A 91 -12.23 5.61 19.11
C ASP A 91 -12.38 5.07 17.69
N ARG A 92 -12.55 5.97 16.73
CA ARG A 92 -12.37 5.68 15.30
C ARG A 92 -10.89 5.44 15.06
N ALA A 93 -10.56 4.37 14.35
CA ALA A 93 -9.18 3.95 14.19
C ALA A 93 -8.92 3.34 12.81
N ALA A 94 -7.68 3.43 12.35
CA ALA A 94 -7.20 2.76 11.17
C ALA A 94 -5.81 2.18 11.41
N TYR A 95 -5.42 1.21 10.59
CA TYR A 95 -4.14 0.55 10.77
C TYR A 95 -3.59 -0.05 9.47
N VAL A 96 -2.30 -0.31 9.47
CA VAL A 96 -1.65 -1.32 8.63
C VAL A 96 -0.77 -2.19 9.54
N SER A 97 -0.83 -3.51 9.41
CA SER A 97 -0.15 -4.42 10.34
C SER A 97 0.27 -5.75 9.73
N GLN A 98 1.21 -6.39 10.40
CA GLN A 98 1.55 -7.80 10.30
C GLN A 98 1.35 -8.48 11.68
N PRO A 99 1.01 -9.78 11.73
CA PRO A 99 0.65 -10.66 10.60
C PRO A 99 -0.67 -10.23 9.92
N PRO A 100 -0.95 -10.69 8.68
CA PRO A 100 -2.22 -10.45 8.00
C PRO A 100 -3.42 -11.01 8.78
N GLY A 101 -4.63 -10.52 8.45
CA GLY A 101 -5.88 -10.94 9.11
C GLY A 101 -6.93 -9.83 9.15
N ALA A 102 -6.78 -8.80 8.30
CA ALA A 102 -7.74 -7.71 8.26
C ALA A 102 -9.07 -8.08 7.59
N TYR A 103 -9.12 -9.12 6.73
CA TYR A 103 -10.36 -9.56 6.10
C TYR A 103 -11.27 -10.28 7.13
N ALA A 104 -11.76 -9.50 8.06
CA ALA A 104 -12.61 -9.96 9.17
C ALA A 104 -13.56 -8.86 9.61
N THR A 105 -14.69 -9.23 10.22
CA THR A 105 -15.62 -8.26 10.82
C THR A 105 -15.07 -7.70 12.13
N LEU A 106 -14.28 -8.50 12.86
CA LEU A 106 -13.74 -8.18 14.19
C LEU A 106 -12.35 -8.79 14.34
N ARG A 107 -11.41 -8.05 14.93
CA ARG A 107 -10.03 -8.51 15.11
C ARG A 107 -9.44 -8.06 16.44
N VAL A 108 -8.68 -8.95 17.10
CA VAL A 108 -7.74 -8.58 18.17
C VAL A 108 -6.35 -8.43 17.54
N MET A 109 -5.65 -7.34 17.93
CA MET A 109 -4.35 -7.03 17.37
C MET A 109 -3.51 -6.12 18.28
N PRO A 110 -2.17 -6.08 18.09
CA PRO A 110 -1.31 -5.14 18.82
C PRO A 110 -1.70 -3.68 18.58
N ALA A 111 -1.97 -2.95 19.66
CA ALA A 111 -2.39 -1.55 19.61
C ALA A 111 -1.33 -0.63 18.99
N LYS A 112 -0.04 -0.98 19.04
CA LYS A 112 1.06 -0.17 18.49
C LYS A 112 0.96 0.12 16.99
N CYS A 113 0.25 -0.74 16.24
CA CYS A 113 0.04 -0.58 14.79
C CYS A 113 -1.16 0.29 14.45
N VAL A 114 -1.95 0.71 15.44
CA VAL A 114 -3.25 1.36 15.27
C VAL A 114 -3.14 2.84 15.61
N VAL A 115 -3.72 3.68 14.74
CA VAL A 115 -3.78 5.13 14.93
C VAL A 115 -5.22 5.60 14.95
N LYS A 116 -5.49 6.68 15.70
CA LYS A 116 -6.80 7.33 15.65
C LYS A 116 -7.05 7.92 14.28
N LEU A 117 -8.22 7.61 13.73
CA LEU A 117 -8.66 8.15 12.46
C LEU A 117 -9.37 9.50 12.72
N PRO A 118 -8.92 10.61 12.10
CA PRO A 118 -9.61 11.89 12.22
C PRO A 118 -11.07 11.82 11.77
N ASP A 119 -11.95 12.57 12.44
CA ASP A 119 -13.40 12.58 12.15
C ASP A 119 -13.72 13.02 10.72
N ALA A 120 -12.88 13.87 10.14
CA ALA A 120 -13.00 14.35 8.76
C ALA A 120 -12.73 13.26 7.71
N ILE A 121 -12.16 12.10 8.08
CA ILE A 121 -11.81 11.01 7.14
C ILE A 121 -12.81 9.87 7.34
N GLY A 122 -13.48 9.46 6.25
CA GLY A 122 -14.40 8.32 6.24
C GLY A 122 -13.69 6.99 6.49
N PHE A 123 -14.42 5.93 6.92
CA PHE A 123 -13.81 4.61 7.14
C PHE A 123 -13.31 3.98 5.84
N ASP A 124 -14.02 4.17 4.73
CA ASP A 124 -13.60 3.67 3.42
C ASP A 124 -12.26 4.30 3.00
N GLU A 125 -12.15 5.63 3.11
CA GLU A 125 -10.91 6.34 2.85
C GLU A 125 -9.80 5.90 3.82
N GLY A 126 -10.13 5.80 5.11
CA GLY A 126 -9.23 5.31 6.16
C GLY A 126 -8.68 3.92 5.84
N ALA A 127 -9.54 2.99 5.42
CA ALA A 127 -9.13 1.63 5.03
C ALA A 127 -8.34 1.58 3.72
N ALA A 128 -8.66 2.45 2.75
CA ALA A 128 -8.02 2.44 1.44
C ALA A 128 -6.66 3.17 1.42
N MET A 129 -6.33 3.95 2.45
CA MET A 129 -5.15 4.83 2.43
C MET A 129 -3.98 4.38 3.30
N MET A 130 -4.19 3.54 4.34
CA MET A 130 -3.11 3.32 5.31
C MET A 130 -1.88 2.68 4.68
N LEU A 131 -2.02 1.55 3.98
CA LEU A 131 -0.90 0.92 3.29
C LEU A 131 -0.40 1.76 2.11
N LYS A 132 -1.32 2.24 1.28
CA LYS A 132 -0.99 2.97 0.05
C LYS A 132 -0.40 4.34 0.33
N GLY A 133 -0.97 5.07 1.30
CA GLY A 133 -0.49 6.38 1.74
C GLY A 133 0.85 6.30 2.46
N PHE A 134 1.03 5.33 3.38
CA PHE A 134 2.33 5.09 4.00
C PHE A 134 3.39 4.69 2.97
N THR A 135 3.01 3.86 1.98
CA THR A 135 3.91 3.52 0.87
C THR A 135 4.31 4.77 0.09
N THR A 136 3.36 5.61 -0.28
CA THR A 136 3.65 6.88 -0.95
C THR A 136 4.55 7.77 -0.09
N GLN A 137 4.23 7.92 1.20
CA GLN A 137 4.98 8.76 2.12
C GLN A 137 6.45 8.34 2.21
N TYR A 138 6.74 7.06 2.49
CA TYR A 138 8.14 6.66 2.60
C TYR A 138 8.88 6.70 1.26
N LEU A 139 8.22 6.36 0.16
CA LEU A 139 8.81 6.44 -1.18
C LEU A 139 9.25 7.89 -1.50
N LEU A 140 8.37 8.86 -1.32
CA LEU A 140 8.67 10.24 -1.68
C LEU A 140 9.53 10.99 -0.63
N ARG A 141 9.51 10.54 0.64
CA ARG A 141 10.11 11.31 1.75
C ARG A 141 11.31 10.65 2.41
N ARG A 142 11.49 9.32 2.29
CA ARG A 142 12.44 8.58 3.14
C ARG A 142 13.36 7.60 2.41
N THR A 143 13.15 7.33 1.11
CA THR A 143 13.96 6.33 0.40
C THR A 143 15.30 6.84 -0.08
N LEU A 144 15.46 8.14 -0.33
CA LEU A 144 16.71 8.71 -0.83
C LEU A 144 17.76 8.81 0.28
N PRO A 145 18.97 8.25 0.07
CA PRO A 145 20.02 8.25 1.08
C PRO A 145 20.57 9.64 1.41
N GLN A 146 20.52 10.58 0.46
CA GLN A 146 21.09 11.93 0.60
C GLN A 146 20.18 12.99 -0.04
N GLY A 147 19.97 14.09 0.68
CA GLY A 147 19.36 15.31 0.20
C GLY A 147 17.88 15.27 -0.17
N GLY A 148 17.22 14.11 -0.13
CA GLY A 148 15.80 13.98 -0.45
C GLY A 148 15.46 14.40 -1.88
N LEU A 149 14.15 14.65 -2.13
CA LEU A 149 13.63 15.23 -3.36
C LEU A 149 13.41 16.74 -3.17
N ALA A 150 13.73 17.52 -4.18
CA ALA A 150 13.47 18.96 -4.23
C ALA A 150 12.42 19.30 -5.31
N ALA A 151 11.74 20.42 -5.15
CA ALA A 151 10.83 20.93 -6.18
C ALA A 151 11.55 21.04 -7.54
N GLY A 152 10.89 20.58 -8.61
CA GLY A 152 11.47 20.49 -9.95
C GLY A 152 12.19 19.17 -10.27
N ASP A 153 12.49 18.31 -9.27
CA ASP A 153 13.10 17.00 -9.54
C ASP A 153 12.16 16.10 -10.34
N PHE A 154 12.71 15.43 -11.36
CA PHE A 154 11.99 14.43 -12.12
C PHE A 154 12.04 13.07 -11.42
N VAL A 155 10.87 12.43 -11.31
CA VAL A 155 10.72 11.07 -10.80
C VAL A 155 9.85 10.24 -11.74
N LEU A 156 10.15 8.96 -11.90
CA LEU A 156 9.33 8.01 -12.66
C LEU A 156 8.54 7.14 -11.70
N PHE A 157 7.24 7.01 -11.92
CA PHE A 157 6.36 6.18 -11.12
C PHE A 157 5.60 5.19 -12.01
N HIS A 158 5.91 3.90 -11.87
CA HIS A 158 5.19 2.86 -12.60
C HIS A 158 3.81 2.58 -12.01
N ALA A 159 2.86 2.14 -12.87
CA ALA A 159 1.47 1.90 -12.51
C ALA A 159 0.81 3.12 -11.84
N ALA A 160 1.02 4.31 -12.41
CA ALA A 160 0.61 5.60 -11.84
C ALA A 160 -0.91 5.76 -11.65
N ALA A 161 -1.75 4.98 -12.33
CA ALA A 161 -3.21 4.93 -12.13
C ALA A 161 -3.66 3.90 -11.10
N GLY A 162 -2.75 3.17 -10.47
CA GLY A 162 -3.05 2.26 -9.36
C GLY A 162 -3.24 2.99 -8.03
N GLY A 163 -3.69 2.28 -6.99
CA GLY A 163 -4.00 2.89 -5.70
C GLY A 163 -2.86 3.68 -5.05
N VAL A 164 -1.61 3.17 -5.10
CA VAL A 164 -0.43 3.93 -4.64
C VAL A 164 -0.11 5.06 -5.60
N GLY A 165 -0.20 4.79 -6.92
CA GLY A 165 0.17 5.75 -7.95
C GLY A 165 -0.67 7.03 -7.95
N LEU A 166 -2.00 6.93 -7.79
CA LEU A 166 -2.88 8.11 -7.74
C LEU A 166 -2.61 8.97 -6.51
N ILE A 167 -2.28 8.38 -5.37
CA ILE A 167 -1.84 9.11 -4.18
C ILE A 167 -0.48 9.77 -4.44
N ALA A 168 0.46 9.03 -5.05
CA ALA A 168 1.79 9.53 -5.36
C ALA A 168 1.78 10.70 -6.34
N CYS A 169 0.92 10.67 -7.36
CA CYS A 169 0.74 11.79 -8.30
C CYS A 169 0.33 13.09 -7.58
N GLN A 170 -0.66 13.00 -6.68
CA GLN A 170 -1.15 14.14 -5.90
C GLN A 170 -0.08 14.66 -4.93
N TRP A 171 0.56 13.76 -4.19
CA TRP A 171 1.57 14.11 -3.21
C TRP A 171 2.82 14.70 -3.87
N ALA A 172 3.28 14.12 -4.99
CA ALA A 172 4.38 14.64 -5.78
C ALA A 172 4.09 16.06 -6.29
N ARG A 173 2.87 16.31 -6.78
CA ARG A 173 2.43 17.67 -7.17
C ARG A 173 2.51 18.63 -5.99
N ALA A 174 2.03 18.23 -4.80
CA ALA A 174 2.09 19.05 -3.59
C ALA A 174 3.53 19.37 -3.16
N LEU A 175 4.48 18.47 -3.45
CA LEU A 175 5.92 18.68 -3.23
C LEU A 175 6.63 19.44 -4.36
N GLY A 176 5.90 19.83 -5.44
CA GLY A 176 6.49 20.48 -6.60
C GLY A 176 7.33 19.59 -7.51
N LEU A 177 7.21 18.26 -7.38
CA LEU A 177 7.96 17.31 -8.19
C LEU A 177 7.39 17.18 -9.60
N GLN A 178 8.24 16.81 -10.55
CA GLN A 178 7.88 16.49 -11.92
C GLN A 178 7.69 14.97 -12.07
N LEU A 179 6.52 14.45 -11.59
CA LEU A 179 6.25 13.02 -11.67
C LEU A 179 5.86 12.62 -13.10
N ILE A 180 6.62 11.68 -13.67
CA ILE A 180 6.32 10.98 -14.92
C ILE A 180 5.64 9.67 -14.55
N GLY A 181 4.35 9.52 -14.88
CA GLY A 181 3.58 8.31 -14.59
C GLY A 181 3.51 7.36 -15.78
N THR A 182 3.69 6.06 -15.59
CA THR A 182 3.42 5.09 -16.66
C THR A 182 2.12 4.33 -16.40
N ALA A 183 1.36 4.05 -17.44
CA ALA A 183 0.14 3.27 -17.40
C ALA A 183 -0.05 2.46 -18.70
N SER A 184 -1.01 1.52 -18.70
CA SER A 184 -1.24 0.58 -19.81
C SER A 184 -2.23 1.05 -20.85
N THR A 185 -3.01 2.10 -20.57
CA THR A 185 -4.01 2.67 -21.49
C THR A 185 -4.04 4.18 -21.39
N ASP A 186 -4.61 4.83 -22.41
CA ASP A 186 -4.74 6.30 -22.44
C ASP A 186 -5.70 6.80 -21.35
N GLU A 187 -6.76 6.05 -21.01
CA GLU A 187 -7.69 6.39 -19.93
C GLU A 187 -6.96 6.37 -18.57
N LYS A 188 -6.10 5.39 -18.34
CA LYS A 188 -5.26 5.31 -17.13
C LYS A 188 -4.22 6.43 -17.08
N CYS A 189 -3.64 6.80 -18.22
CA CYS A 189 -2.77 7.96 -18.33
C CYS A 189 -3.53 9.26 -18.00
N ALA A 190 -4.75 9.42 -18.51
CA ALA A 190 -5.61 10.57 -18.20
C ALA A 190 -5.96 10.62 -16.71
N ALA A 191 -6.28 9.48 -16.09
CA ALA A 191 -6.54 9.41 -14.64
C ALA A 191 -5.31 9.84 -13.82
N ALA A 192 -4.11 9.36 -14.13
CA ALA A 192 -2.87 9.79 -13.46
C ALA A 192 -2.61 11.29 -13.65
N LYS A 193 -2.86 11.81 -14.86
CA LYS A 193 -2.73 13.25 -15.18
C LYS A 193 -3.71 14.11 -14.38
N ALA A 194 -4.97 13.70 -14.29
CA ALA A 194 -6.01 14.39 -13.50
C ALA A 194 -5.65 14.43 -12.01
N HIS A 195 -4.95 13.41 -11.51
CA HIS A 195 -4.45 13.35 -10.12
C HIS A 195 -3.12 14.06 -9.92
N GLY A 196 -2.52 14.69 -10.94
CA GLY A 196 -1.36 15.56 -10.75
C GLY A 196 -0.03 15.05 -11.26
N ALA A 197 0.00 13.94 -12.02
CA ALA A 197 1.21 13.56 -12.77
C ALA A 197 1.58 14.71 -13.74
N ALA A 198 2.84 15.13 -13.71
CA ALA A 198 3.32 16.18 -14.63
C ALA A 198 3.33 15.67 -16.08
N PHE A 199 3.69 14.41 -16.27
CA PHE A 199 3.70 13.73 -17.56
C PHE A 199 3.15 12.31 -17.40
N THR A 200 2.63 11.73 -18.48
CA THR A 200 2.17 10.35 -18.51
C THR A 200 2.65 9.65 -19.79
N ILE A 201 2.94 8.36 -19.69
CA ILE A 201 3.40 7.53 -20.78
C ILE A 201 2.56 6.25 -20.83
N ASN A 202 1.95 5.98 -21.99
CA ASN A 202 1.28 4.72 -22.26
C ASN A 202 2.31 3.70 -22.75
N TYR A 203 2.78 2.83 -21.83
CA TYR A 203 3.83 1.86 -22.13
C TYR A 203 3.40 0.72 -23.07
N ALA A 204 2.10 0.55 -23.33
CA ALA A 204 1.62 -0.42 -24.32
C ALA A 204 1.90 0.04 -25.75
N ARG A 205 2.08 1.34 -25.97
CA ARG A 205 2.36 1.96 -27.26
C ARG A 205 3.77 2.51 -27.38
N ASP A 206 4.24 3.15 -26.30
CA ASP A 206 5.46 3.94 -26.29
C ASP A 206 6.60 3.21 -25.55
N ASP A 207 7.85 3.37 -26.03
CA ASP A 207 9.02 3.00 -25.25
C ASP A 207 9.19 4.01 -24.10
N PHE A 208 8.86 3.62 -22.89
CA PHE A 208 8.87 4.54 -21.75
C PHE A 208 10.28 5.06 -21.43
N ALA A 209 11.35 4.29 -21.67
CA ALA A 209 12.71 4.76 -21.41
C ALA A 209 13.10 5.87 -22.37
N ALA A 210 12.82 5.70 -23.67
CA ALA A 210 13.03 6.74 -24.67
C ALA A 210 12.22 8.01 -24.35
N ARG A 211 10.94 7.84 -23.98
CA ARG A 211 10.07 8.98 -23.61
C ARG A 211 10.55 9.70 -22.35
N VAL A 212 11.02 8.98 -21.34
CA VAL A 212 11.62 9.60 -20.14
C VAL A 212 12.84 10.43 -20.51
N ARG A 213 13.72 9.90 -21.37
CA ARG A 213 14.89 10.66 -21.86
C ARG A 213 14.48 11.93 -22.59
N GLU A 214 13.49 11.85 -23.46
CA GLU A 214 12.95 13.03 -24.16
C GLU A 214 12.40 14.08 -23.18
N ILE A 215 11.52 13.69 -22.26
CA ILE A 215 10.90 14.58 -21.26
C ILE A 215 11.95 15.26 -20.40
N THR A 216 13.03 14.56 -20.04
CA THR A 216 14.07 15.07 -19.15
C THR A 216 15.24 15.74 -19.89
N GLY A 217 15.14 15.94 -21.21
CA GLY A 217 16.22 16.51 -22.03
C GLY A 217 17.49 15.68 -21.97
N GLY A 218 17.38 14.35 -21.95
CA GLY A 218 18.49 13.39 -21.91
C GLY A 218 19.07 13.11 -20.52
N LYS A 219 18.70 13.88 -19.50
CA LYS A 219 19.28 13.77 -18.14
C LYS A 219 18.84 12.51 -17.40
N GLY A 220 17.59 12.06 -17.60
CA GLY A 220 16.96 11.00 -16.82
C GLY A 220 16.32 11.52 -15.53
N VAL A 221 15.78 10.59 -14.72
CA VAL A 221 15.08 10.88 -13.48
C VAL A 221 15.96 10.60 -12.25
N LYS A 222 15.68 11.32 -11.16
CA LYS A 222 16.39 11.13 -9.88
C LYS A 222 16.02 9.81 -9.20
N VAL A 223 14.75 9.41 -9.32
CA VAL A 223 14.25 8.17 -8.75
C VAL A 223 13.28 7.49 -9.71
N VAL A 224 13.39 6.18 -9.82
CA VAL A 224 12.35 5.31 -10.37
C VAL A 224 11.67 4.57 -9.22
N TYR A 225 10.36 4.70 -9.10
CA TYR A 225 9.52 3.94 -8.18
C TYR A 225 8.84 2.81 -8.96
N ASP A 226 9.27 1.58 -8.70
CA ASP A 226 8.84 0.40 -9.43
C ASP A 226 8.10 -0.60 -8.53
N GLY A 227 6.77 -0.68 -8.71
CA GLY A 227 5.91 -1.70 -8.12
C GLY A 227 5.62 -2.87 -9.07
N VAL A 228 6.10 -2.81 -10.32
CA VAL A 228 5.79 -3.79 -11.38
C VAL A 228 6.77 -4.96 -11.37
N GLY A 229 8.07 -4.69 -11.36
CA GLY A 229 9.13 -5.68 -11.22
C GLY A 229 9.65 -6.22 -12.56
N ARG A 230 9.49 -7.54 -12.82
CA ARG A 230 10.13 -8.22 -13.96
C ARG A 230 10.01 -7.46 -15.28
N ASP A 231 8.83 -7.00 -15.64
CA ASP A 231 8.55 -6.46 -16.98
C ASP A 231 9.08 -5.03 -17.19
N THR A 232 9.47 -4.33 -16.10
CA THR A 232 9.94 -2.95 -16.15
C THR A 232 11.41 -2.77 -15.77
N TRP A 233 12.01 -3.77 -15.13
CA TRP A 233 13.30 -3.67 -14.44
C TRP A 233 14.42 -3.06 -15.29
N ASP A 234 14.75 -3.68 -16.42
CA ASP A 234 15.91 -3.28 -17.22
C ASP A 234 15.77 -1.85 -17.76
N LYS A 235 14.62 -1.55 -18.35
CA LYS A 235 14.33 -0.21 -18.89
C LYS A 235 14.18 0.85 -17.80
N SER A 236 13.79 0.47 -16.58
CA SER A 236 13.73 1.39 -15.44
C SER A 236 15.11 1.89 -15.06
N LEU A 237 16.13 1.02 -15.09
CA LEU A 237 17.52 1.44 -14.86
C LEU A 237 18.02 2.41 -15.93
N ASP A 238 17.56 2.28 -17.19
CA ASP A 238 17.89 3.20 -18.27
C ASP A 238 17.26 4.59 -18.14
N CYS A 239 16.22 4.72 -17.33
CA CYS A 239 15.57 6.00 -17.06
C CYS A 239 16.33 6.87 -16.05
N LEU A 240 17.22 6.29 -15.24
CA LEU A 240 17.89 6.99 -14.15
C LEU A 240 19.00 7.92 -14.64
N GLN A 241 19.17 9.04 -13.97
CA GLN A 241 20.36 9.87 -14.07
C GLN A 241 21.52 9.24 -13.28
N PRO A 242 22.79 9.64 -13.50
CA PRO A 242 23.90 9.23 -12.63
C PRO A 242 23.57 9.48 -11.14
N PHE A 243 23.95 8.52 -10.28
CA PHE A 243 23.63 8.50 -8.84
C PHE A 243 22.10 8.47 -8.55
N GLY A 244 21.29 8.12 -9.53
CA GLY A 244 19.84 7.94 -9.34
C GLY A 244 19.49 6.69 -8.54
N LEU A 245 18.29 6.65 -7.99
CA LEU A 245 17.79 5.57 -7.14
C LEU A 245 16.73 4.74 -7.87
N MET A 246 16.94 3.42 -7.92
CA MET A 246 15.91 2.44 -8.22
C MET A 246 15.25 1.98 -6.91
N ALA A 247 14.02 2.39 -6.67
CA ALA A 247 13.20 1.94 -5.54
C ALA A 247 12.20 0.87 -6.00
N SER A 248 12.61 -0.40 -5.93
CA SER A 248 11.78 -1.55 -6.31
C SER A 248 10.92 -1.98 -5.13
N TYR A 249 9.66 -1.50 -5.04
CA TYR A 249 8.79 -1.75 -3.88
C TYR A 249 7.70 -2.80 -4.12
N GLY A 250 7.54 -3.31 -5.36
CA GLY A 250 6.55 -4.33 -5.72
C GLY A 250 7.07 -5.31 -6.76
N SER A 251 6.24 -6.29 -7.13
CA SER A 251 6.56 -7.33 -8.13
C SER A 251 5.29 -7.81 -8.84
N ALA A 252 4.40 -6.88 -9.24
CA ALA A 252 3.09 -7.20 -9.79
C ALA A 252 3.15 -8.03 -11.10
N SER A 253 4.23 -7.92 -11.88
CA SER A 253 4.47 -8.75 -13.09
C SER A 253 5.36 -9.96 -12.81
N GLY A 254 5.80 -10.16 -11.58
CA GLY A 254 6.72 -11.20 -11.18
C GLY A 254 8.01 -10.66 -10.54
N LYS A 255 8.76 -11.56 -9.91
CA LYS A 255 10.04 -11.21 -9.28
C LYS A 255 11.05 -10.72 -10.31
N VAL A 256 11.84 -9.73 -9.93
CA VAL A 256 13.04 -9.33 -10.71
C VAL A 256 13.98 -10.53 -10.78
N PRO A 257 14.48 -10.89 -11.99
CA PRO A 257 15.44 -11.98 -12.11
C PRO A 257 16.77 -11.61 -11.46
N PRO A 258 17.61 -12.60 -11.14
CA PRO A 258 19.00 -12.33 -10.74
C PRO A 258 19.71 -11.48 -11.82
N PHE A 259 20.45 -10.47 -11.37
CA PHE A 259 21.19 -9.57 -12.27
C PHE A 259 22.60 -9.29 -11.73
N ASP A 260 23.50 -8.88 -12.63
CA ASP A 260 24.85 -8.49 -12.26
C ASP A 260 24.87 -7.09 -11.65
N LEU A 261 25.42 -6.94 -10.46
CA LEU A 261 25.60 -5.65 -9.78
C LEU A 261 26.43 -4.65 -10.59
N GLY A 262 27.33 -5.13 -11.46
CA GLY A 262 28.11 -4.29 -12.37
C GLY A 262 27.27 -3.37 -13.24
N VAL A 263 26.03 -3.77 -13.56
CA VAL A 263 25.06 -2.95 -14.29
C VAL A 263 24.80 -1.61 -13.61
N LEU A 264 24.75 -1.57 -12.27
CA LEU A 264 24.53 -0.33 -11.52
C LEU A 264 25.69 0.65 -11.70
N GLY A 265 26.93 0.13 -11.69
CA GLY A 265 28.12 0.93 -12.00
C GLY A 265 28.14 1.44 -13.43
N ALA A 266 27.91 0.55 -14.39
CA ALA A 266 27.92 0.88 -15.84
C ALA A 266 26.84 1.92 -16.22
N LYS A 267 25.70 1.94 -15.54
CA LYS A 267 24.59 2.88 -15.80
C LYS A 267 24.69 4.19 -14.99
N GLY A 268 25.82 4.45 -14.31
CA GLY A 268 26.07 5.73 -13.66
C GLY A 268 26.11 5.67 -12.13
N SER A 269 26.66 4.61 -11.55
CA SER A 269 26.78 4.43 -10.08
C SER A 269 25.44 4.53 -9.36
N LEU A 270 24.46 3.78 -9.85
CA LEU A 270 23.08 3.82 -9.39
C LEU A 270 22.94 3.23 -7.98
N PHE A 271 21.98 3.75 -7.23
CA PHE A 271 21.52 3.16 -5.97
C PHE A 271 20.34 2.23 -6.24
N LEU A 272 20.23 1.19 -5.42
CA LEU A 272 19.11 0.26 -5.43
C LEU A 272 18.61 0.02 -4.01
N THR A 273 17.28 0.06 -3.85
CA THR A 273 16.64 -0.32 -2.58
C THR A 273 15.39 -1.17 -2.83
N ARG A 274 15.10 -2.08 -1.88
CA ARG A 274 13.84 -2.83 -1.80
C ARG A 274 13.13 -2.46 -0.49
N PRO A 275 12.47 -1.28 -0.43
CA PRO A 275 11.86 -0.82 0.80
C PRO A 275 10.55 -1.58 1.09
N THR A 276 10.19 -1.67 2.36
CA THR A 276 8.91 -2.18 2.83
C THR A 276 8.32 -1.25 3.89
N VAL A 277 7.00 -1.04 3.85
CA VAL A 277 6.29 -0.21 4.82
C VAL A 277 6.53 -0.70 6.25
N PHE A 278 6.60 -2.01 6.47
CA PHE A 278 6.72 -2.59 7.82
C PHE A 278 8.01 -2.22 8.54
N THR A 279 9.10 -1.96 7.81
CA THR A 279 10.32 -1.39 8.40
C THR A 279 10.11 0.06 8.85
N HIS A 280 9.37 0.84 8.07
CA HIS A 280 9.11 2.25 8.36
C HIS A 280 8.13 2.47 9.52
N ILE A 281 7.23 1.49 9.79
CA ILE A 281 6.25 1.51 10.88
C ILE A 281 6.58 0.51 12.00
N ALA A 282 7.85 0.18 12.19
CA ALA A 282 8.27 -0.82 13.17
C ALA A 282 7.94 -0.42 14.61
N THR A 283 7.91 0.89 14.91
CA THR A 283 7.56 1.43 16.23
C THR A 283 6.26 2.22 16.20
N ARG A 284 5.65 2.40 17.37
CA ARG A 284 4.44 3.22 17.55
C ARG A 284 4.70 4.66 17.11
N GLU A 285 5.86 5.22 17.47
CA GLU A 285 6.24 6.61 17.18
C GLU A 285 6.40 6.82 15.68
N SER A 286 7.10 5.91 14.99
CA SER A 286 7.27 6.00 13.54
C SER A 286 5.95 5.86 12.79
N THR A 287 5.05 4.99 13.28
CA THR A 287 3.70 4.83 12.73
C THR A 287 2.88 6.11 12.89
N GLN A 288 2.93 6.75 14.07
CA GLN A 288 2.20 7.99 14.32
C GLN A 288 2.70 9.13 13.44
N VAL A 289 4.03 9.33 13.36
CA VAL A 289 4.61 10.39 12.51
C VAL A 289 4.18 10.24 11.04
N MET A 290 4.14 9.00 10.52
CA MET A 290 3.69 8.74 9.15
C MET A 290 2.19 8.99 9.00
N ALA A 291 1.40 8.62 10.00
CA ALA A 291 -0.04 8.85 9.99
C ALA A 291 -0.38 10.34 10.06
N ASP A 292 0.29 11.10 10.91
CA ASP A 292 0.06 12.54 11.05
C ASP A 292 0.32 13.27 9.73
N GLU A 293 1.41 12.95 9.02
CA GLU A 293 1.71 13.53 7.72
C GLU A 293 0.67 13.12 6.65
N LEU A 294 0.29 11.83 6.61
CA LEU A 294 -0.74 11.36 5.67
C LEU A 294 -2.09 12.02 5.94
N PHE A 295 -2.51 12.07 7.20
CA PHE A 295 -3.79 12.67 7.58
C PHE A 295 -3.81 14.18 7.29
N ALA A 296 -2.70 14.89 7.50
CA ALA A 296 -2.59 16.30 7.13
C ALA A 296 -2.75 16.51 5.63
N MET A 297 -2.14 15.66 4.79
CA MET A 297 -2.29 15.72 3.34
C MET A 297 -3.73 15.46 2.89
N VAL A 298 -4.43 14.53 3.54
CA VAL A 298 -5.82 14.19 3.21
C VAL A 298 -6.78 15.27 3.70
N THR A 299 -6.67 15.69 4.96
CA THR A 299 -7.59 16.67 5.56
C THR A 299 -7.43 18.08 4.97
N SER A 300 -6.23 18.42 4.49
CA SER A 300 -6.02 19.68 3.74
C SER A 300 -6.55 19.63 2.30
N GLY A 301 -6.99 18.46 1.81
CA GLY A 301 -7.46 18.27 0.44
C GLY A 301 -6.34 18.21 -0.61
N GLN A 302 -5.06 18.23 -0.21
CA GLN A 302 -3.93 18.07 -1.13
C GLN A 302 -3.86 16.65 -1.71
N VAL A 303 -4.29 15.67 -0.95
CA VAL A 303 -4.43 14.28 -1.38
C VAL A 303 -5.88 13.84 -1.12
N LYS A 304 -6.56 13.40 -2.16
CA LYS A 304 -7.85 12.72 -2.09
C LYS A 304 -7.61 11.23 -2.24
N ILE A 305 -8.34 10.43 -1.47
CA ILE A 305 -8.25 8.96 -1.53
C ILE A 305 -9.35 8.45 -2.45
N PRO A 306 -9.03 8.04 -3.68
CA PRO A 306 -10.06 7.52 -4.60
C PRO A 306 -10.45 6.11 -4.18
N VAL A 307 -11.68 5.95 -3.67
CA VAL A 307 -12.29 4.64 -3.38
C VAL A 307 -13.34 4.38 -4.45
N GLU A 308 -12.93 3.70 -5.52
CA GLU A 308 -13.77 3.50 -6.71
C GLU A 308 -14.54 2.18 -6.67
N HIS A 309 -14.09 1.22 -5.86
CA HIS A 309 -14.67 -0.12 -5.82
C HIS A 309 -14.98 -0.56 -4.39
N ARG A 310 -16.21 -1.01 -4.16
CA ARG A 310 -16.68 -1.57 -2.89
C ARG A 310 -17.24 -2.97 -3.15
N TYR A 311 -16.76 -3.94 -2.39
CA TYR A 311 -17.21 -5.32 -2.43
C TYR A 311 -17.69 -5.72 -1.03
N ALA A 312 -18.65 -6.62 -0.91
CA ALA A 312 -18.92 -7.25 0.36
C ALA A 312 -17.73 -8.14 0.79
N LEU A 313 -17.53 -8.35 2.07
CA LEU A 313 -16.47 -9.25 2.57
C LEU A 313 -16.62 -10.67 1.99
N THR A 314 -17.86 -11.12 1.73
CA THR A 314 -18.17 -12.38 1.05
C THR A 314 -17.63 -12.45 -0.37
N ASP A 315 -17.43 -11.32 -1.02
CA ASP A 315 -17.01 -11.21 -2.42
C ASP A 315 -15.48 -11.00 -2.56
N ALA A 316 -14.72 -11.30 -1.50
CA ALA A 316 -13.27 -11.14 -1.50
C ALA A 316 -12.58 -11.87 -2.67
N ALA A 317 -13.09 -13.02 -3.08
CA ALA A 317 -12.57 -13.76 -4.24
C ALA A 317 -12.73 -12.97 -5.55
N GLN A 318 -13.92 -12.38 -5.77
CA GLN A 318 -14.17 -11.53 -6.94
C GLN A 318 -13.30 -10.27 -6.93
N ALA A 319 -13.17 -9.64 -5.77
CA ALA A 319 -12.32 -8.45 -5.61
C ALA A 319 -10.85 -8.73 -5.97
N HIS A 320 -10.31 -9.89 -5.56
CA HIS A 320 -8.97 -10.33 -5.95
C HIS A 320 -8.86 -10.62 -7.45
N ALA A 321 -9.85 -11.29 -8.04
CA ALA A 321 -9.88 -11.57 -9.48
C ALA A 321 -9.87 -10.27 -10.31
N ASP A 322 -10.66 -9.27 -9.91
CA ASP A 322 -10.72 -7.98 -10.62
C ASP A 322 -9.41 -7.18 -10.47
N LEU A 323 -8.77 -7.24 -9.29
CA LEU A 323 -7.46 -6.62 -9.04
C LEU A 323 -6.37 -7.25 -9.93
N GLU A 324 -6.31 -8.58 -10.01
CA GLU A 324 -5.33 -9.31 -10.83
C GLU A 324 -5.58 -9.10 -12.33
N ALA A 325 -6.86 -9.01 -12.74
CA ALA A 325 -7.24 -8.70 -14.12
C ALA A 325 -7.03 -7.23 -14.49
N ARG A 326 -6.50 -6.38 -13.56
CA ARG A 326 -6.26 -4.93 -13.75
C ARG A 326 -7.52 -4.15 -14.15
N LYS A 327 -8.70 -4.62 -13.72
CA LYS A 327 -9.98 -3.95 -13.97
C LYS A 327 -10.22 -2.76 -13.02
N THR A 328 -9.49 -2.72 -11.89
CA THR A 328 -9.64 -1.68 -10.88
C THR A 328 -8.77 -0.46 -11.17
N VAL A 329 -9.27 0.72 -10.83
CA VAL A 329 -8.56 2.01 -10.79
C VAL A 329 -8.70 2.57 -9.37
N GLY A 330 -7.65 3.20 -8.83
CA GLY A 330 -7.71 3.74 -7.47
C GLY A 330 -7.72 2.67 -6.37
N GLY A 331 -8.36 2.99 -5.26
CA GLY A 331 -8.51 2.10 -4.10
C GLY A 331 -9.75 1.23 -4.19
N SER A 332 -9.67 0.04 -3.59
CA SER A 332 -10.79 -0.88 -3.43
C SER A 332 -10.92 -1.27 -1.95
N VAL A 333 -12.13 -1.46 -1.47
CA VAL A 333 -12.41 -1.88 -0.10
C VAL A 333 -13.39 -3.04 -0.05
N LEU A 334 -13.25 -3.88 0.99
CA LEU A 334 -14.28 -4.82 1.43
C LEU A 334 -15.08 -4.17 2.55
N VAL A 335 -16.40 -4.38 2.51
CA VAL A 335 -17.33 -3.97 3.56
C VAL A 335 -17.74 -5.22 4.32
N PRO A 336 -17.46 -5.28 5.65
CA PRO A 336 -17.79 -6.42 6.49
C PRO A 336 -19.27 -6.72 6.59
#